data_cc7c1bf69b2c368c8f4707922a7c20b0
#
_entry.id   cc7c1bf69b2c368c8f4707922a7c20b0
#
_cell.length_a   1.000
_cell.length_b   1.000
_cell.length_c   1.000
_cell.angle_alpha   90.00
_cell.angle_beta   90.00
_cell.angle_gamma   90.00
#
_symmetry.space_group_name_H-M   'P 1'
#
loop_
_entity.id
_entity.type
_entity.pdbx_description
1 polymer ?
#
loop_
_entity_poly.entity_id
_entity_poly.type
_entity_poly.pdbx_seq_one_letter_code
_entity_poly.pdbx_strand_id
1 'polypeptide(L)'
;MLHSENHLRTRPLSAGHLRAFEAVARHLNFRAASEELSLTQSAVSRQIQALEDEIGVALFLRHTRAVELTSAGGQLLRAVVPALERLDAAVRMIRRSAGRRSVAITTWASFASMWLIPRLEAFQSAHPDIDLRIDASDVRVDLDTADVDIALRYAPVGAVPPTAVRLFGEQLTPVASPWLIRSGKPLRQGADLVHFALIEASDGHRTQSLEFLAWRRWLEAYKLDNLEPQRWLYFNYAHQIAQAALTGQGVALARVPLVADSLASGDLVEVLPGMRLDSPLVYWLMVGPRAAERPEVVAFCSWLQAQAALTRVALGEAESEAPGGTPRAPATPVAAGAQTSRTRRRQSR
;
A
#
# COMPACT_ATOMS: atom_id res chain seq x y z
N MET A 1 -23.48 -44.49 25.66
CA MET A 1 -22.05 -44.62 25.30
C MET A 1 -21.57 -43.26 24.95
N LEU A 2 -20.87 -42.60 25.88
CA LEU A 2 -20.34 -41.24 25.72
C LEU A 2 -18.96 -41.36 25.06
N HIS A 3 -18.82 -40.84 23.83
CA HIS A 3 -17.53 -40.69 23.19
C HIS A 3 -16.78 -39.57 23.90
N SER A 4 -15.77 -39.93 24.66
CA SER A 4 -14.78 -39.03 25.24
C SER A 4 -13.90 -38.52 24.10
N GLU A 5 -14.12 -37.29 23.66
CA GLU A 5 -13.17 -36.59 22.79
C GLU A 5 -11.90 -36.32 23.59
N ASN A 6 -10.87 -37.09 23.23
CA ASN A 6 -9.55 -36.96 23.79
C ASN A 6 -8.92 -35.68 23.26
N HIS A 7 -9.12 -34.54 23.94
CA HIS A 7 -8.36 -33.34 23.70
C HIS A 7 -6.88 -33.62 23.97
N LEU A 8 -6.13 -33.95 22.93
CA LEU A 8 -4.68 -33.95 22.96
C LEU A 8 -4.24 -32.55 23.46
N ARG A 9 -3.96 -32.42 24.73
CA ARG A 9 -3.26 -31.26 25.32
C ARG A 9 -1.86 -31.28 24.71
N THR A 10 -1.68 -30.62 23.54
CA THR A 10 -0.35 -30.32 23.01
C THR A 10 0.37 -29.48 24.03
N ARG A 11 1.45 -30.00 24.61
CA ARG A 11 2.34 -29.19 25.45
C ARG A 11 2.85 -28.04 24.57
N PRO A 12 2.88 -26.82 25.12
CA PRO A 12 3.36 -25.67 24.32
C PRO A 12 4.83 -25.91 23.95
N LEU A 13 5.13 -25.80 22.66
CA LEU A 13 6.49 -25.94 22.12
C LEU A 13 7.39 -24.86 22.74
N SER A 14 8.54 -25.24 23.27
CA SER A 14 9.52 -24.30 23.83
C SER A 14 10.26 -23.56 22.71
N ALA A 15 10.35 -22.23 22.80
CA ALA A 15 11.14 -21.43 21.86
C ALA A 15 12.63 -21.83 21.86
N GLY A 16 13.16 -22.30 23.01
CA GLY A 16 14.52 -22.84 23.10
C GLY A 16 14.71 -24.10 22.26
N HIS A 17 13.73 -25.02 22.32
CA HIS A 17 13.75 -26.25 21.50
C HIS A 17 13.68 -25.92 20.00
N LEU A 18 12.86 -24.95 19.61
CA LEU A 18 12.75 -24.52 18.20
C LEU A 18 14.03 -23.85 17.70
N ARG A 19 14.72 -23.05 18.52
CA ARG A 19 16.02 -22.46 18.19
C ARG A 19 17.12 -23.51 18.05
N ALA A 20 17.15 -24.48 18.96
CA ALA A 20 18.09 -25.59 18.86
C ALA A 20 17.86 -26.43 17.58
N PHE A 21 16.58 -26.69 17.25
CA PHE A 21 16.21 -27.39 16.05
C PHE A 21 16.64 -26.63 14.79
N GLU A 22 16.35 -25.33 14.70
CA GLU A 22 16.74 -24.48 13.56
C GLU A 22 18.27 -24.47 13.38
N ALA A 23 19.04 -24.24 14.46
CA ALA A 23 20.49 -24.21 14.40
C ALA A 23 21.08 -25.56 13.95
N VAL A 24 20.59 -26.70 14.50
CA VAL A 24 21.05 -28.04 14.06
C VAL A 24 20.68 -28.29 12.61
N ALA A 25 19.48 -27.88 12.17
CA ALA A 25 19.03 -28.05 10.79
C ALA A 25 19.85 -27.24 9.78
N ARG A 26 20.28 -26.04 10.16
CA ARG A 26 21.10 -25.16 9.32
C ARG A 26 22.55 -25.61 9.23
N HIS A 27 23.13 -26.07 10.34
CA HIS A 27 24.50 -26.55 10.36
C HIS A 27 24.66 -28.02 9.97
N LEU A 28 23.60 -28.81 10.05
CA LEU A 28 23.61 -30.28 9.97
C LEU A 28 24.70 -30.90 10.89
N ASN A 29 24.96 -30.21 12.01
CA ASN A 29 26.01 -30.55 12.95
C ASN A 29 25.66 -30.07 14.37
N PHE A 30 25.54 -31.00 15.31
CA PHE A 30 25.20 -30.69 16.71
C PHE A 30 26.29 -29.86 17.43
N ARG A 31 27.57 -30.06 17.09
CA ARG A 31 28.68 -29.30 17.69
C ARG A 31 28.65 -27.85 17.22
N ALA A 32 28.57 -27.63 15.89
CA ALA A 32 28.46 -26.26 15.35
C ALA A 32 27.25 -25.51 15.91
N ALA A 33 26.09 -26.17 15.97
CA ALA A 33 24.89 -25.60 16.57
C ALA A 33 25.09 -25.25 18.07
N SER A 34 25.81 -26.11 18.83
CA SER A 34 26.07 -25.83 20.24
C SER A 34 27.01 -24.65 20.45
N GLU A 35 28.01 -24.49 19.60
CA GLU A 35 28.94 -23.33 19.62
C GLU A 35 28.18 -22.03 19.32
N GLU A 36 27.32 -22.02 18.30
CA GLU A 36 26.49 -20.85 17.98
C GLU A 36 25.52 -20.46 19.11
N LEU A 37 24.85 -21.44 19.70
CA LEU A 37 23.88 -21.20 20.76
C LEU A 37 24.51 -20.96 22.15
N SER A 38 25.84 -21.04 22.24
CA SER A 38 26.57 -20.98 23.54
C SER A 38 26.06 -22.01 24.53
N LEU A 39 25.76 -23.21 24.04
CA LEU A 39 25.30 -24.36 24.82
C LEU A 39 26.29 -25.53 24.71
N THR A 40 26.14 -26.53 25.59
CA THR A 40 26.85 -27.79 25.41
C THR A 40 26.15 -28.64 24.36
N GLN A 41 26.91 -29.50 23.63
CA GLN A 41 26.34 -30.42 22.65
C GLN A 41 25.29 -31.35 23.26
N SER A 42 25.49 -31.78 24.52
CA SER A 42 24.52 -32.59 25.25
C SER A 42 23.23 -31.81 25.59
N ALA A 43 23.32 -30.50 25.82
CA ALA A 43 22.15 -29.67 26.04
C ALA A 43 21.33 -29.51 24.75
N VAL A 44 21.99 -29.21 23.62
CA VAL A 44 21.32 -29.16 22.31
C VAL A 44 20.68 -30.48 21.97
N SER A 45 21.41 -31.64 22.18
CA SER A 45 20.84 -32.98 21.92
C SER A 45 19.59 -33.26 22.76
N ARG A 46 19.57 -32.83 24.04
CA ARG A 46 18.39 -32.97 24.91
C ARG A 46 17.22 -32.10 24.45
N GLN A 47 17.48 -30.89 24.00
CA GLN A 47 16.43 -30.00 23.47
C GLN A 47 15.79 -30.55 22.18
N ILE A 48 16.61 -31.15 21.30
CA ILE A 48 16.09 -31.83 20.11
C ILE A 48 15.26 -33.06 20.49
N GLN A 49 15.78 -33.90 21.41
CA GLN A 49 15.04 -35.09 21.87
C GLN A 49 13.68 -34.67 22.48
N ALA A 50 13.67 -33.65 23.34
CA ALA A 50 12.43 -33.15 23.93
C ALA A 50 11.44 -32.66 22.86
N LEU A 51 11.91 -31.99 21.81
CA LEU A 51 11.08 -31.53 20.70
C LEU A 51 10.53 -32.76 19.90
N GLU A 52 11.37 -33.75 19.60
CA GLU A 52 10.95 -34.96 18.90
C GLU A 52 9.92 -35.75 19.74
N ASP A 53 10.10 -35.83 21.07
CA ASP A 53 9.15 -36.46 22.00
C ASP A 53 7.79 -35.68 22.05
N GLU A 54 7.84 -34.34 22.03
CA GLU A 54 6.63 -33.51 22.02
C GLU A 54 5.83 -33.64 20.71
N ILE A 55 6.53 -33.77 19.57
CA ILE A 55 5.90 -33.90 18.24
C ILE A 55 5.54 -35.37 17.94
N GLY A 56 6.23 -36.33 18.59
CA GLY A 56 6.01 -37.75 18.43
C GLY A 56 6.67 -38.38 17.21
N VAL A 57 7.56 -37.63 16.51
CA VAL A 57 8.31 -38.15 15.36
C VAL A 57 9.75 -37.63 15.36
N ALA A 58 10.67 -38.43 14.82
CA ALA A 58 12.07 -38.00 14.64
C ALA A 58 12.15 -36.87 13.57
N LEU A 59 12.90 -35.84 13.87
CA LEU A 59 13.15 -34.70 12.98
C LEU A 59 14.49 -34.83 12.26
N PHE A 60 15.44 -35.60 12.85
CA PHE A 60 16.76 -35.86 12.28
C PHE A 60 17.04 -37.35 12.15
N LEU A 61 17.73 -37.69 11.08
CA LEU A 61 18.44 -38.98 10.93
C LEU A 61 19.87 -38.78 11.40
N ARG A 62 20.31 -39.57 12.41
CA ARG A 62 21.65 -39.46 13.01
C ARG A 62 22.48 -40.64 12.49
N HIS A 63 23.44 -40.34 11.64
CA HIS A 63 24.43 -41.28 11.17
C HIS A 63 25.76 -41.11 11.92
N THR A 64 26.65 -42.06 11.86
CA THR A 64 27.94 -41.99 12.55
C THR A 64 28.79 -40.75 12.18
N ARG A 65 28.58 -40.20 10.98
CA ARG A 65 29.36 -39.05 10.47
C ARG A 65 28.51 -37.91 9.84
N ALA A 66 27.17 -38.06 9.87
CA ALA A 66 26.27 -37.10 9.23
C ALA A 66 24.98 -36.95 10.02
N VAL A 67 24.38 -35.79 9.92
CA VAL A 67 23.03 -35.45 10.41
C VAL A 67 22.23 -35.00 9.22
N GLU A 68 21.06 -35.58 9.02
CA GLU A 68 20.14 -35.23 7.92
C GLU A 68 18.75 -34.96 8.47
N LEU A 69 18.01 -34.10 7.82
CA LEU A 69 16.60 -33.84 8.16
C LEU A 69 15.73 -35.01 7.65
N THR A 70 14.77 -35.43 8.48
CA THR A 70 13.64 -36.21 8.00
C THR A 70 12.68 -35.38 7.16
N SER A 71 11.72 -36.03 6.50
CA SER A 71 10.63 -35.29 5.82
C SER A 71 9.84 -34.39 6.81
N ALA A 72 9.57 -34.91 8.03
CA ALA A 72 8.92 -34.17 9.10
C ALA A 72 9.80 -32.99 9.57
N GLY A 73 11.12 -33.18 9.70
CA GLY A 73 12.08 -32.12 10.01
C GLY A 73 12.07 -31.03 8.95
N GLY A 74 12.10 -31.39 7.66
CA GLY A 74 12.01 -30.42 6.58
C GLY A 74 10.69 -29.64 6.55
N GLN A 75 9.58 -30.27 6.90
CA GLN A 75 8.28 -29.61 7.02
C GLN A 75 8.25 -28.62 8.19
N LEU A 76 8.74 -29.04 9.35
CA LEU A 76 8.82 -28.19 10.54
C LEU A 76 9.74 -26.99 10.31
N LEU A 77 10.89 -27.18 9.65
CA LEU A 77 11.87 -26.12 9.36
C LEU A 77 11.25 -24.97 8.56
N ARG A 78 10.46 -25.29 7.54
CA ARG A 78 9.75 -24.28 6.73
C ARG A 78 8.78 -23.44 7.54
N ALA A 79 8.23 -23.95 8.62
CA ALA A 79 7.33 -23.19 9.52
C ALA A 79 8.12 -22.43 10.60
N VAL A 80 9.17 -23.03 11.14
CA VAL A 80 9.92 -22.49 12.29
C VAL A 80 10.80 -21.31 11.89
N VAL A 81 11.51 -21.39 10.76
CA VAL A 81 12.43 -20.30 10.34
C VAL A 81 11.71 -18.94 10.25
N PRO A 82 10.61 -18.77 9.50
CA PRO A 82 9.94 -17.46 9.43
C PRO A 82 9.30 -17.04 10.76
N ALA A 83 8.91 -17.99 11.61
CA ALA A 83 8.36 -17.67 12.95
C ALA A 83 9.44 -17.11 13.88
N LEU A 84 10.63 -17.72 13.91
CA LEU A 84 11.76 -17.24 14.70
C LEU A 84 12.28 -15.89 14.19
N GLU A 85 12.37 -15.70 12.87
CA GLU A 85 12.77 -14.43 12.27
C GLU A 85 11.82 -13.29 12.68
N ARG A 86 10.51 -13.54 12.66
CA ARG A 86 9.49 -12.58 13.14
C ARG A 86 9.65 -12.25 14.62
N LEU A 87 9.86 -13.26 15.45
CA LEU A 87 10.08 -13.08 16.89
C LEU A 87 11.33 -12.24 17.16
N ASP A 88 12.44 -12.54 16.48
CA ASP A 88 13.68 -11.81 16.63
C ASP A 88 13.57 -10.37 16.10
N ALA A 89 12.85 -10.16 15.02
CA ALA A 89 12.53 -8.82 14.52
C ALA A 89 11.74 -8.00 15.54
N ALA A 90 10.71 -8.60 16.17
CA ALA A 90 9.91 -7.95 17.19
C ALA A 90 10.75 -7.59 18.43
N VAL A 91 11.59 -8.52 18.91
CA VAL A 91 12.50 -8.28 20.04
C VAL A 91 13.52 -7.17 19.73
N ARG A 92 14.11 -7.19 18.53
CA ARG A 92 15.03 -6.10 18.10
C ARG A 92 14.32 -4.76 18.07
N MET A 93 13.07 -4.74 17.59
CA MET A 93 12.26 -3.52 17.53
C MET A 93 11.95 -2.98 18.93
N ILE A 94 11.48 -3.83 19.86
CA ILE A 94 11.22 -3.45 21.26
C ILE A 94 12.49 -2.88 21.90
N ARG A 95 13.63 -3.50 21.67
CA ARG A 95 14.92 -3.00 22.21
C ARG A 95 15.34 -1.66 21.63
N ARG A 96 15.08 -1.41 20.34
CA ARG A 96 15.39 -0.14 19.67
C ARG A 96 14.45 0.99 20.08
N SER A 97 13.17 0.69 20.27
CA SER A 97 12.15 1.66 20.69
C SER A 97 12.11 1.87 22.20
N ALA A 98 12.91 1.14 22.99
CA ALA A 98 13.00 1.35 24.42
C ALA A 98 13.56 2.75 24.72
N GLY A 99 12.67 3.68 25.06
CA GLY A 99 12.99 5.07 25.43
C GLY A 99 12.78 6.12 24.33
N ARG A 100 12.45 5.75 23.08
CA ARG A 100 12.06 6.73 22.02
C ARG A 100 10.59 6.61 21.70
N ARG A 101 9.94 7.75 21.48
CA ARG A 101 8.56 7.79 20.96
C ARG A 101 8.57 7.38 19.48
N SER A 102 7.66 6.53 19.08
CA SER A 102 7.60 6.07 17.70
C SER A 102 6.15 5.90 17.22
N VAL A 103 5.92 6.12 15.93
CA VAL A 103 4.64 5.87 15.28
C VAL A 103 4.82 4.85 14.17
N ALA A 104 4.07 3.75 14.25
CA ALA A 104 4.06 2.68 13.27
C ALA A 104 2.88 2.84 12.30
N ILE A 105 3.17 2.99 11.02
CA ILE A 105 2.21 3.32 9.97
C ILE A 105 2.22 2.25 8.90
N THR A 106 1.05 1.75 8.48
CA THR A 106 0.93 0.92 7.28
C THR A 106 0.14 1.66 6.20
N THR A 107 0.60 1.56 4.96
CA THR A 107 -0.03 2.20 3.81
C THR A 107 0.37 1.51 2.51
N TRP A 108 -0.17 1.94 1.36
CA TRP A 108 0.27 1.45 0.06
C TRP A 108 1.58 2.10 -0.39
N ALA A 109 2.35 1.37 -1.16
CA ALA A 109 3.64 1.83 -1.67
C ALA A 109 3.55 3.14 -2.47
N SER A 110 2.55 3.28 -3.34
CA SER A 110 2.37 4.50 -4.13
C SER A 110 1.97 5.71 -3.28
N PHE A 111 1.10 5.52 -2.27
CA PHE A 111 0.74 6.60 -1.36
C PHE A 111 1.92 7.03 -0.50
N ALA A 112 2.66 6.06 0.03
CA ALA A 112 3.89 6.35 0.78
C ALA A 112 4.85 7.18 -0.08
N SER A 113 5.16 6.71 -1.29
CA SER A 113 6.20 7.32 -2.14
C SER A 113 5.81 8.68 -2.69
N MET A 114 4.55 8.86 -3.11
CA MET A 114 4.14 10.03 -3.89
C MET A 114 3.46 11.11 -3.04
N TRP A 115 2.84 10.75 -1.91
CA TRP A 115 2.11 11.72 -1.11
C TRP A 115 2.70 11.89 0.29
N LEU A 116 2.99 10.79 1.01
CA LEU A 116 3.40 10.86 2.41
C LEU A 116 4.86 11.30 2.56
N ILE A 117 5.79 10.57 1.94
CA ILE A 117 7.25 10.80 2.08
C ILE A 117 7.65 12.24 1.70
N PRO A 118 7.16 12.85 0.60
CA PRO A 118 7.54 14.22 0.26
C PRO A 118 7.15 15.27 1.31
N ARG A 119 6.23 14.93 2.23
CA ARG A 119 5.71 15.84 3.27
C ARG A 119 6.31 15.58 4.66
N LEU A 120 7.02 14.45 4.85
CA LEU A 120 7.51 14.03 6.18
C LEU A 120 8.54 14.97 6.79
N GLU A 121 9.32 15.69 5.97
CA GLU A 121 10.34 16.60 6.45
C GLU A 121 9.74 17.66 7.39
N ALA A 122 8.57 18.20 7.06
CA ALA A 122 7.88 19.16 7.91
C ALA A 122 7.45 18.58 9.27
N PHE A 123 7.04 17.30 9.30
CA PHE A 123 6.73 16.62 10.56
C PHE A 123 7.98 16.36 11.39
N GLN A 124 9.04 15.83 10.77
CA GLN A 124 10.28 15.50 11.45
C GLN A 124 11.00 16.74 12.01
N SER A 125 10.92 17.86 11.32
CA SER A 125 11.44 19.15 11.81
C SER A 125 10.67 19.65 13.05
N ALA A 126 9.35 19.45 13.10
CA ALA A 126 8.51 19.84 14.23
C ALA A 126 8.60 18.85 15.41
N HIS A 127 8.91 17.57 15.13
CA HIS A 127 8.92 16.48 16.11
C HIS A 127 10.17 15.59 15.95
N PRO A 128 11.38 16.13 16.21
CA PRO A 128 12.65 15.41 15.97
C PRO A 128 12.88 14.22 16.91
N ASP A 129 12.07 14.10 17.95
CA ASP A 129 12.13 13.04 18.96
C ASP A 129 11.14 11.89 18.68
N ILE A 130 10.36 11.97 17.60
CA ILE A 130 9.42 10.93 17.18
C ILE A 130 10.00 10.16 15.99
N ASP A 131 10.24 8.88 16.18
CA ASP A 131 10.63 7.98 15.10
C ASP A 131 9.40 7.53 14.29
N LEU A 132 9.50 7.50 12.98
CA LEU A 132 8.44 6.99 12.10
C LEU A 132 8.84 5.65 11.49
N ARG A 133 7.97 4.66 11.60
CA ARG A 133 8.09 3.37 10.91
C ARG A 133 6.96 3.24 9.90
N ILE A 134 7.30 3.26 8.62
CA ILE A 134 6.34 3.16 7.52
C ILE A 134 6.51 1.81 6.84
N ASP A 135 5.47 0.98 6.91
CA ASP A 135 5.37 -0.28 6.19
C ASP A 135 4.45 -0.10 4.97
N ALA A 136 5.07 -0.12 3.80
CA ALA A 136 4.38 0.04 2.53
C ALA A 136 3.89 -1.33 2.03
N SER A 137 2.71 -1.73 2.48
CA SER A 137 2.12 -3.04 2.22
C SER A 137 0.62 -2.94 1.87
N ASP A 138 0.20 -3.68 0.84
CA ASP A 138 -1.20 -3.81 0.45
C ASP A 138 -1.98 -4.80 1.33
N VAL A 139 -1.29 -5.51 2.21
CA VAL A 139 -1.90 -6.47 3.14
C VAL A 139 -2.74 -5.71 4.18
N ARG A 140 -3.99 -6.14 4.32
CA ARG A 140 -4.85 -5.63 5.40
C ARG A 140 -4.34 -6.16 6.74
N VAL A 141 -4.18 -5.26 7.68
CA VAL A 141 -3.80 -5.59 9.05
C VAL A 141 -4.95 -5.32 10.00
N ASP A 142 -5.09 -6.14 11.00
CA ASP A 142 -5.99 -5.91 12.12
C ASP A 142 -5.29 -5.00 13.13
N LEU A 143 -5.76 -3.76 13.27
CA LEU A 143 -5.19 -2.76 14.17
C LEU A 143 -5.36 -3.09 15.66
N ASP A 144 -6.25 -4.03 16.00
CA ASP A 144 -6.41 -4.48 17.39
C ASP A 144 -5.30 -5.42 17.82
N THR A 145 -4.72 -6.17 16.89
CA THR A 145 -3.74 -7.23 17.18
C THR A 145 -2.36 -6.96 16.59
N ALA A 146 -2.27 -6.21 15.49
CA ALA A 146 -1.00 -5.92 14.83
C ALA A 146 -0.16 -4.89 15.60
N ASP A 147 1.16 -4.93 15.38
CA ASP A 147 2.11 -3.92 15.87
C ASP A 147 2.15 -2.70 14.92
N VAL A 148 0.99 -2.09 14.73
CA VAL A 148 0.75 -0.93 13.85
C VAL A 148 -0.17 0.04 14.58
N ASP A 149 0.21 1.30 14.60
CA ASP A 149 -0.56 2.37 15.25
C ASP A 149 -1.61 2.98 14.32
N ILE A 150 -1.24 3.14 13.05
CA ILE A 150 -2.02 3.86 12.04
C ILE A 150 -2.07 3.05 10.74
N ALA A 151 -3.25 2.93 10.16
CA ALA A 151 -3.41 2.47 8.80
C ALA A 151 -3.97 3.58 7.91
N LEU A 152 -3.25 3.89 6.83
CA LEU A 152 -3.74 4.76 5.76
C LEU A 152 -4.27 3.85 4.65
N ARG A 153 -5.54 3.99 4.33
CA ARG A 153 -6.21 3.07 3.40
C ARG A 153 -7.03 3.82 2.36
N TYR A 154 -7.21 3.17 1.23
CA TYR A 154 -7.92 3.65 0.07
C TYR A 154 -9.09 2.70 -0.20
N ALA A 155 -10.31 3.18 -0.01
CA ALA A 155 -11.50 2.36 -0.05
C ALA A 155 -12.75 3.19 -0.37
N PRO A 156 -13.83 2.57 -0.87
CA PRO A 156 -15.12 3.25 -1.03
C PRO A 156 -15.67 3.71 0.32
N VAL A 157 -16.51 4.74 0.27
CA VAL A 157 -17.33 5.14 1.42
C VAL A 157 -18.18 3.95 1.87
N GLY A 158 -18.18 3.67 3.17
CA GLY A 158 -18.92 2.53 3.76
C GLY A 158 -18.15 1.20 3.80
N ALA A 159 -16.96 1.10 3.18
CA ALA A 159 -16.10 -0.07 3.28
C ALA A 159 -15.05 0.03 4.40
N VAL A 160 -15.13 1.05 5.24
CA VAL A 160 -14.23 1.32 6.37
C VAL A 160 -15.02 1.44 7.67
N PRO A 161 -14.38 1.23 8.85
CA PRO A 161 -15.02 1.41 10.14
C PRO A 161 -15.56 2.85 10.31
N PRO A 162 -16.65 3.07 11.09
CA PRO A 162 -17.17 4.40 11.37
C PRO A 162 -16.18 5.37 12.05
N THR A 163 -15.17 4.81 12.70
CA THR A 163 -14.08 5.58 13.34
C THR A 163 -13.02 6.06 12.37
N ALA A 164 -13.06 5.63 11.10
CA ALA A 164 -12.12 6.08 10.08
C ALA A 164 -12.33 7.56 9.74
N VAL A 165 -11.26 8.30 9.70
CA VAL A 165 -11.26 9.73 9.35
C VAL A 165 -11.00 9.88 7.85
N ARG A 166 -11.89 10.59 7.15
CA ARG A 166 -11.71 10.91 5.74
C ARG A 166 -10.56 11.90 5.57
N LEU A 167 -9.61 11.57 4.72
CA LEU A 167 -8.53 12.48 4.36
C LEU A 167 -8.92 13.33 3.13
N PHE A 168 -9.11 12.72 1.99
CA PHE A 168 -9.53 13.35 0.74
C PHE A 168 -10.06 12.31 -0.25
N GLY A 169 -10.79 12.77 -1.26
CA GLY A 169 -11.27 11.95 -2.37
C GLY A 169 -10.24 11.73 -3.45
N GLU A 170 -10.69 11.24 -4.60
CA GLU A 170 -9.82 10.99 -5.72
C GLU A 170 -10.45 11.39 -7.03
N GLN A 171 -9.65 11.99 -7.89
CA GLN A 171 -9.94 12.26 -9.30
C GLN A 171 -8.86 11.64 -10.17
N LEU A 172 -9.26 11.17 -11.34
CA LEU A 172 -8.37 10.68 -12.37
C LEU A 172 -8.28 11.69 -13.51
N THR A 173 -7.09 11.89 -14.05
CA THR A 173 -6.86 12.76 -15.19
C THR A 173 -5.77 12.20 -16.11
N PRO A 174 -5.92 12.31 -17.45
CA PRO A 174 -4.83 12.00 -18.36
C PRO A 174 -3.68 12.99 -18.21
N VAL A 175 -2.47 12.47 -17.95
CA VAL A 175 -1.25 13.26 -17.79
C VAL A 175 -0.12 12.74 -18.67
N ALA A 176 0.78 13.64 -19.05
CA ALA A 176 2.01 13.29 -19.73
C ALA A 176 3.11 14.30 -19.40
N SER A 177 4.36 13.95 -19.74
CA SER A 177 5.44 14.93 -19.66
C SER A 177 5.26 16.03 -20.72
N PRO A 178 5.64 17.29 -20.43
CA PRO A 178 5.61 18.37 -21.42
C PRO A 178 6.46 18.05 -22.66
N TRP A 179 7.52 17.26 -22.49
CA TRP A 179 8.36 16.83 -23.61
C TRP A 179 7.58 15.97 -24.61
N LEU A 180 6.83 14.97 -24.13
CA LEU A 180 6.02 14.10 -25.00
C LEU A 180 5.01 14.89 -25.81
N ILE A 181 4.36 15.88 -25.17
CA ILE A 181 3.34 16.70 -25.83
C ILE A 181 3.95 17.65 -26.88
N ARG A 182 5.15 18.21 -26.60
CA ARG A 182 5.84 19.09 -27.56
C ARG A 182 6.44 18.34 -28.74
N SER A 183 6.92 17.11 -28.55
CA SER A 183 7.58 16.29 -29.58
C SER A 183 6.62 15.37 -30.32
N GLY A 184 5.42 15.14 -29.78
CA GLY A 184 4.43 14.22 -30.34
C GLY A 184 3.44 14.88 -31.28
N LYS A 185 2.41 14.12 -31.67
CA LYS A 185 1.26 14.66 -32.40
C LYS A 185 0.44 15.58 -31.48
N PRO A 186 -0.29 16.54 -32.05
CA PRO A 186 -1.18 17.39 -31.25
C PRO A 186 -2.21 16.56 -30.47
N LEU A 187 -2.39 16.86 -29.19
CA LEU A 187 -3.39 16.25 -28.32
C LEU A 187 -4.31 17.37 -27.83
N ARG A 188 -5.45 17.57 -28.49
CA ARG A 188 -6.42 18.65 -28.24
C ARG A 188 -7.77 18.13 -27.75
N GLN A 189 -8.09 16.89 -28.08
CA GLN A 189 -9.34 16.21 -27.74
C GLN A 189 -9.08 14.75 -27.41
N GLY A 190 -10.02 14.09 -26.74
CA GLY A 190 -9.85 12.69 -26.31
C GLY A 190 -9.56 11.71 -27.46
N ALA A 191 -10.12 11.94 -28.65
CA ALA A 191 -9.87 11.09 -29.82
C ALA A 191 -8.40 11.09 -30.27
N ASP A 192 -7.63 12.14 -29.97
CA ASP A 192 -6.21 12.24 -30.34
C ASP A 192 -5.33 11.25 -29.56
N LEU A 193 -5.84 10.67 -28.46
CA LEU A 193 -5.16 9.64 -27.68
C LEU A 193 -4.79 8.40 -28.51
N VAL A 194 -5.47 8.14 -29.63
CA VAL A 194 -5.13 7.08 -30.60
C VAL A 194 -3.67 7.14 -31.07
N HIS A 195 -3.05 8.32 -31.03
CA HIS A 195 -1.69 8.55 -31.48
C HIS A 195 -0.61 8.30 -30.42
N PHE A 196 -1.01 7.96 -29.21
CA PHE A 196 -0.11 7.81 -28.06
C PHE A 196 -0.13 6.39 -27.50
N ALA A 197 0.93 6.02 -26.81
CA ALA A 197 0.89 4.92 -25.88
C ALA A 197 0.05 5.33 -24.68
N LEU A 198 -0.87 4.48 -24.22
CA LEU A 198 -1.57 4.66 -22.95
C LEU A 198 -0.95 3.79 -21.88
N ILE A 199 -0.80 4.35 -20.69
CA ILE A 199 -0.22 3.67 -19.54
C ILE A 199 -1.35 3.27 -18.60
N GLU A 200 -1.48 1.98 -18.35
CA GLU A 200 -2.58 1.34 -17.62
C GLU A 200 -2.09 0.68 -16.33
N ALA A 201 -2.94 0.69 -15.32
CA ALA A 201 -2.74 -0.13 -14.14
C ALA A 201 -2.98 -1.61 -14.47
N SER A 202 -1.98 -2.48 -14.25
CA SER A 202 -2.16 -3.92 -14.43
C SER A 202 -2.70 -4.58 -13.17
N ASP A 203 -3.63 -5.53 -13.33
CA ASP A 203 -4.21 -6.29 -12.23
C ASP A 203 -3.40 -7.53 -11.88
N GLY A 204 -2.12 -7.35 -11.58
CA GLY A 204 -1.27 -8.44 -11.08
C GLY A 204 -1.73 -9.00 -9.73
N HIS A 205 -2.56 -8.28 -8.99
CA HIS A 205 -2.99 -8.62 -7.65
C HIS A 205 -4.52 -8.77 -7.48
N ARG A 206 -5.29 -8.69 -8.56
CA ARG A 206 -6.77 -8.82 -8.59
C ARG A 206 -7.47 -7.98 -7.52
N THR A 207 -7.07 -6.74 -7.35
CA THR A 207 -7.72 -5.83 -6.42
C THR A 207 -9.02 -5.32 -7.02
N GLN A 208 -10.15 -5.59 -6.36
CA GLN A 208 -11.50 -5.16 -6.79
C GLN A 208 -11.64 -3.65 -7.06
N SER A 209 -10.67 -2.86 -6.59
CA SER A 209 -10.69 -1.41 -6.74
C SER A 209 -10.04 -0.90 -8.04
N LEU A 210 -9.33 -1.74 -8.81
CA LEU A 210 -8.64 -1.30 -10.03
C LEU A 210 -9.57 -0.92 -11.16
N GLU A 211 -10.77 -1.51 -11.23
CA GLU A 211 -11.76 -1.14 -12.23
C GLU A 211 -12.12 0.35 -12.20
N PHE A 212 -12.09 0.97 -11.00
CA PHE A 212 -12.36 2.39 -10.83
C PHE A 212 -11.21 3.28 -11.31
N LEU A 213 -10.02 2.73 -11.53
CA LEU A 213 -8.80 3.43 -11.92
C LEU A 213 -8.41 3.15 -13.38
N ALA A 214 -9.18 2.33 -14.09
CA ALA A 214 -8.86 1.87 -15.42
C ALA A 214 -9.22 2.91 -16.51
N TRP A 215 -8.41 2.96 -17.56
CA TRP A 215 -8.69 3.74 -18.77
C TRP A 215 -10.05 3.42 -19.35
N ARG A 216 -10.48 2.15 -19.32
CA ARG A 216 -11.80 1.75 -19.83
C ARG A 216 -12.91 2.61 -19.26
N ARG A 217 -12.94 2.80 -17.93
CA ARG A 217 -13.97 3.62 -17.26
C ARG A 217 -13.89 5.10 -17.68
N TRP A 218 -12.68 5.63 -17.87
CA TRP A 218 -12.50 6.99 -18.33
C TRP A 218 -12.96 7.15 -19.78
N LEU A 219 -12.60 6.20 -20.66
CA LEU A 219 -13.03 6.21 -22.08
C LEU A 219 -14.55 6.11 -22.20
N GLU A 220 -15.19 5.21 -21.45
CA GLU A 220 -16.66 5.08 -21.39
C GLU A 220 -17.32 6.38 -20.93
N ALA A 221 -16.82 7.04 -19.88
CA ALA A 221 -17.35 8.28 -19.36
C ALA A 221 -17.32 9.43 -20.38
N TYR A 222 -16.34 9.43 -21.27
CA TYR A 222 -16.16 10.44 -22.31
C TYR A 222 -16.56 9.97 -23.71
N LYS A 223 -17.28 8.83 -23.84
CA LYS A 223 -17.81 8.26 -25.10
C LYS A 223 -16.71 7.97 -26.14
N LEU A 224 -15.60 7.42 -25.66
CA LEU A 224 -14.44 7.04 -26.46
C LEU A 224 -14.21 5.52 -26.42
N ASP A 225 -15.25 4.73 -26.21
CA ASP A 225 -15.21 3.27 -25.96
C ASP A 225 -14.46 2.47 -27.03
N ASN A 226 -14.46 2.96 -28.27
CA ASN A 226 -13.80 2.29 -29.40
C ASN A 226 -12.40 2.84 -29.70
N LEU A 227 -11.81 3.61 -28.77
CA LEU A 227 -10.47 4.16 -28.96
C LEU A 227 -9.42 3.06 -28.79
N GLU A 228 -8.66 2.82 -29.84
CA GLU A 228 -7.51 1.93 -29.86
C GLU A 228 -6.22 2.77 -29.82
N PRO A 229 -5.47 2.78 -28.71
CA PRO A 229 -4.23 3.54 -28.63
C PRO A 229 -3.13 2.90 -29.49
N GLN A 230 -2.06 3.64 -29.77
CA GLN A 230 -0.91 3.11 -30.50
C GLN A 230 -0.32 1.84 -29.87
N ARG A 231 -0.29 1.79 -28.52
CA ARG A 231 0.09 0.64 -27.71
C ARG A 231 -0.34 0.84 -26.27
N TRP A 232 -0.35 -0.26 -25.51
CA TRP A 232 -0.55 -0.26 -24.06
C TRP A 232 0.75 -0.55 -23.33
N LEU A 233 0.98 0.15 -22.19
CA LEU A 233 2.03 -0.14 -21.23
C LEU A 233 1.37 -0.42 -19.89
N TYR A 234 1.74 -1.51 -19.24
CA TYR A 234 1.11 -1.96 -18.01
C TYR A 234 2.07 -1.94 -16.83
N PHE A 235 1.65 -1.34 -15.73
CA PHE A 235 2.39 -1.32 -14.47
C PHE A 235 1.44 -1.59 -13.31
N ASN A 236 1.94 -2.21 -12.24
CA ASN A 236 1.11 -2.58 -11.09
C ASN A 236 1.06 -1.51 -9.97
N TYR A 237 1.87 -0.45 -10.05
CA TYR A 237 1.89 0.61 -9.05
C TYR A 237 1.72 2.00 -9.66
N ALA A 238 0.94 2.88 -8.98
CA ALA A 238 0.71 4.24 -9.47
C ALA A 238 2.00 5.08 -9.56
N HIS A 239 2.98 4.85 -8.70
CA HIS A 239 4.28 5.54 -8.80
C HIS A 239 5.07 5.14 -10.05
N GLN A 240 4.97 3.88 -10.50
CA GLN A 240 5.57 3.42 -11.76
C GLN A 240 4.87 4.04 -12.97
N ILE A 241 3.52 4.13 -12.92
CA ILE A 241 2.69 4.78 -13.95
C ILE A 241 3.09 6.25 -14.09
N ALA A 242 3.20 6.97 -12.97
CA ALA A 242 3.63 8.36 -12.96
C ALA A 242 5.07 8.52 -13.48
N GLN A 243 5.99 7.64 -13.07
CA GLN A 243 7.37 7.66 -13.54
C GLN A 243 7.46 7.41 -15.05
N ALA A 244 6.67 6.50 -15.59
CA ALA A 244 6.62 6.25 -17.03
C ALA A 244 6.08 7.47 -17.81
N ALA A 245 5.08 8.18 -17.26
CA ALA A 245 4.58 9.42 -17.86
C ALA A 245 5.64 10.55 -17.80
N LEU A 246 6.33 10.71 -16.67
CA LEU A 246 7.42 11.69 -16.49
C LEU A 246 8.55 11.50 -17.50
N THR A 247 8.90 10.24 -17.78
CA THR A 247 9.95 9.89 -18.75
C THR A 247 9.46 9.87 -20.21
N GLY A 248 8.20 10.28 -20.46
CA GLY A 248 7.66 10.40 -21.82
C GLY A 248 7.30 9.10 -22.50
N GLN A 249 7.08 8.01 -21.75
CA GLN A 249 6.72 6.70 -22.31
C GLN A 249 5.29 6.66 -22.89
N GLY A 250 4.41 7.57 -22.46
CA GLY A 250 3.03 7.63 -22.92
C GLY A 250 2.19 8.58 -22.07
N VAL A 251 0.88 8.54 -22.30
CA VAL A 251 -0.14 9.25 -21.52
C VAL A 251 -0.64 8.31 -20.43
N ALA A 252 -0.57 8.73 -19.18
CA ALA A 252 -1.05 7.98 -18.03
C ALA A 252 -2.39 8.50 -17.55
N LEU A 253 -3.28 7.60 -17.12
CA LEU A 253 -4.44 7.98 -16.31
C LEU A 253 -3.97 8.08 -14.85
N ALA A 254 -3.66 9.28 -14.43
CA ALA A 254 -3.06 9.54 -13.13
C ALA A 254 -4.09 9.88 -12.06
N ARG A 255 -3.76 9.53 -10.83
CA ARG A 255 -4.51 9.86 -9.62
C ARG A 255 -4.08 11.25 -9.15
N VAL A 256 -4.95 12.24 -9.32
CA VAL A 256 -4.63 13.67 -9.11
C VAL A 256 -3.95 13.92 -7.75
N PRO A 257 -4.42 13.38 -6.60
CA PRO A 257 -3.75 13.61 -5.32
C PRO A 257 -2.29 13.12 -5.27
N LEU A 258 -1.96 12.07 -6.03
CA LEU A 258 -0.62 11.49 -6.04
C LEU A 258 0.35 12.20 -6.98
N VAL A 259 -0.16 12.88 -8.00
CA VAL A 259 0.67 13.63 -8.96
C VAL A 259 0.57 15.15 -8.79
N ALA A 260 -0.11 15.64 -7.74
CA ALA A 260 -0.34 17.06 -7.52
C ALA A 260 0.95 17.87 -7.52
N ASP A 261 2.01 17.37 -6.88
CA ASP A 261 3.31 18.05 -6.82
C ASP A 261 3.97 18.12 -8.21
N SER A 262 3.89 17.03 -9.00
CA SER A 262 4.41 16.99 -10.38
C SER A 262 3.61 17.88 -11.34
N LEU A 263 2.31 18.03 -11.11
CA LEU A 263 1.47 18.97 -11.86
C LEU A 263 1.81 20.42 -11.49
N ALA A 264 2.02 20.70 -10.20
CA ALA A 264 2.37 22.03 -9.72
C ALA A 264 3.76 22.48 -10.18
N SER A 265 4.75 21.58 -10.24
CA SER A 265 6.10 21.84 -10.76
C SER A 265 6.14 21.94 -12.29
N GLY A 266 5.11 21.43 -12.99
CA GLY A 266 5.07 21.35 -14.44
C GLY A 266 5.87 20.20 -15.04
N ASP A 267 6.34 19.23 -14.24
CA ASP A 267 6.98 18.00 -14.71
C ASP A 267 5.99 17.06 -15.40
N LEU A 268 4.73 17.12 -14.98
CA LEU A 268 3.58 16.56 -15.67
C LEU A 268 2.58 17.66 -16.03
N VAL A 269 1.84 17.47 -17.11
CA VAL A 269 0.72 18.33 -17.51
C VAL A 269 -0.54 17.51 -17.72
N GLU A 270 -1.69 18.07 -17.35
CA GLU A 270 -2.99 17.52 -17.76
C GLU A 270 -3.15 17.73 -19.27
N VAL A 271 -3.22 16.65 -20.01
CA VAL A 271 -3.25 16.72 -21.48
C VAL A 271 -4.65 17.03 -22.04
N LEU A 272 -5.69 16.81 -21.23
CA LEU A 272 -7.09 17.09 -21.55
C LEU A 272 -7.74 17.81 -20.36
N PRO A 273 -7.44 19.11 -20.15
CA PRO A 273 -8.00 19.89 -19.06
C PRO A 273 -9.54 19.87 -19.05
N GLY A 274 -10.14 19.66 -17.89
CA GLY A 274 -11.59 19.55 -17.73
C GLY A 274 -12.17 18.15 -17.98
N MET A 275 -11.35 17.16 -18.34
CA MET A 275 -11.77 15.75 -18.51
C MET A 275 -11.32 14.88 -17.32
N ARG A 276 -11.45 15.42 -16.10
CA ARG A 276 -11.22 14.65 -14.87
C ARG A 276 -12.41 13.75 -14.58
N LEU A 277 -12.13 12.56 -14.05
CA LEU A 277 -13.14 11.59 -13.66
C LEU A 277 -13.10 11.36 -12.14
N ASP A 278 -14.22 11.57 -11.46
CA ASP A 278 -14.32 11.28 -10.03
C ASP A 278 -14.26 9.78 -9.77
N SER A 279 -13.51 9.39 -8.76
CA SER A 279 -13.43 8.02 -8.26
C SER A 279 -14.34 7.87 -7.01
N PRO A 280 -15.04 6.73 -6.84
CA PRO A 280 -15.77 6.45 -5.61
C PRO A 280 -14.87 6.13 -4.43
N LEU A 281 -13.56 6.06 -4.66
CA LEU A 281 -12.56 5.69 -3.67
C LEU A 281 -12.06 6.92 -2.93
N VAL A 282 -11.80 6.77 -1.64
CA VAL A 282 -11.42 7.83 -0.72
C VAL A 282 -10.22 7.37 0.09
N TYR A 283 -9.34 8.29 0.46
CA TYR A 283 -8.24 8.04 1.37
C TYR A 283 -8.71 8.20 2.81
N TRP A 284 -8.39 7.21 3.64
CA TRP A 284 -8.83 7.10 5.02
C TRP A 284 -7.65 6.97 5.97
N LEU A 285 -7.77 7.63 7.12
CA LEU A 285 -6.93 7.46 8.30
C LEU A 285 -7.68 6.59 9.31
N MET A 286 -7.09 5.48 9.71
CA MET A 286 -7.57 4.62 10.78
C MET A 286 -6.50 4.51 11.85
N VAL A 287 -6.91 4.67 13.12
CA VAL A 287 -6.00 4.60 14.27
C VAL A 287 -6.37 3.39 15.11
N GLY A 288 -5.37 2.62 15.50
CA GLY A 288 -5.54 1.47 16.38
C GLY A 288 -5.99 1.91 17.77
N PRO A 289 -6.91 1.19 18.43
CA PRO A 289 -7.47 1.59 19.71
C PRO A 289 -6.41 1.72 20.83
N ARG A 290 -5.36 0.90 20.76
CA ARG A 290 -4.23 0.97 21.72
C ARG A 290 -3.31 2.17 21.53
N ALA A 291 -3.35 2.80 20.37
CA ALA A 291 -2.48 3.89 19.99
C ALA A 291 -3.16 5.26 20.04
N ALA A 292 -4.51 5.29 20.08
CA ALA A 292 -5.31 6.50 19.89
C ALA A 292 -5.01 7.64 20.89
N GLU A 293 -4.60 7.30 22.12
CA GLU A 293 -4.31 8.28 23.19
C GLU A 293 -2.81 8.60 23.30
N ARG A 294 -1.95 7.95 22.53
CA ARG A 294 -0.49 8.18 22.58
C ARG A 294 -0.16 9.55 21.98
N PRO A 295 0.57 10.44 22.71
CA PRO A 295 0.82 11.81 22.29
C PRO A 295 1.50 11.91 20.90
N GLU A 296 2.45 11.03 20.60
CA GLU A 296 3.14 10.97 19.31
C GLU A 296 2.20 10.57 18.15
N VAL A 297 1.24 9.66 18.42
CA VAL A 297 0.24 9.25 17.44
C VAL A 297 -0.75 10.39 17.19
N VAL A 298 -1.20 11.06 18.23
CA VAL A 298 -2.09 12.24 18.13
C VAL A 298 -1.40 13.36 17.34
N ALA A 299 -0.12 13.64 17.62
CA ALA A 299 0.65 14.66 16.90
C ALA A 299 0.76 14.32 15.40
N PHE A 300 1.07 13.06 15.07
CA PHE A 300 1.15 12.62 13.68
C PHE A 300 -0.21 12.69 12.96
N CYS A 301 -1.29 12.24 13.60
CA CYS A 301 -2.64 12.32 13.03
C CYS A 301 -3.08 13.77 12.77
N SER A 302 -2.80 14.68 13.68
CA SER A 302 -3.13 16.11 13.53
C SER A 302 -2.35 16.73 12.36
N TRP A 303 -1.05 16.46 12.27
CA TRP A 303 -0.23 16.89 11.14
C TRP A 303 -0.73 16.30 9.81
N LEU A 304 -1.03 15.01 9.78
CA LEU A 304 -1.51 14.33 8.57
C LEU A 304 -2.83 14.93 8.07
N GLN A 305 -3.77 15.21 8.99
CA GLN A 305 -5.05 15.85 8.64
C GLN A 305 -4.87 17.26 8.12
N ALA A 306 -3.90 18.03 8.65
CA ALA A 306 -3.56 19.34 8.11
C ALA A 306 -3.00 19.23 6.68
N GLN A 307 -2.12 18.28 6.39
CA GLN A 307 -1.63 18.02 5.03
C GLN A 307 -2.76 17.57 4.09
N ALA A 308 -3.67 16.75 4.59
CA ALA A 308 -4.85 16.32 3.82
C ALA A 308 -5.79 17.50 3.51
N ALA A 309 -5.92 18.47 4.40
CA ALA A 309 -6.71 19.69 4.15
C ALA A 309 -6.13 20.50 2.98
N LEU A 310 -4.81 20.66 2.92
CA LEU A 310 -4.14 21.31 1.78
C LEU A 310 -4.39 20.56 0.47
N THR A 311 -4.37 19.24 0.52
CA THR A 311 -4.67 18.40 -0.64
C THR A 311 -6.12 18.57 -1.10
N ARG A 312 -7.10 18.63 -0.17
CA ARG A 312 -8.51 18.91 -0.52
C ARG A 312 -8.67 20.25 -1.25
N VAL A 313 -8.02 21.29 -0.75
CA VAL A 313 -8.05 22.61 -1.41
C VAL A 313 -7.49 22.52 -2.83
N ALA A 314 -6.36 21.83 -3.02
CA ALA A 314 -5.75 21.66 -4.35
C ALA A 314 -6.62 20.84 -5.31
N LEU A 315 -7.44 19.92 -4.78
CA LEU A 315 -8.41 19.14 -5.57
C LEU A 315 -9.72 19.92 -5.86
N GLY A 316 -9.92 21.08 -5.25
CA GLY A 316 -11.19 21.81 -5.30
C GLY A 316 -12.33 21.13 -4.53
N GLU A 317 -12.02 20.28 -3.55
CA GLU A 317 -13.02 19.71 -2.66
C GLU A 317 -13.56 20.78 -1.71
N ALA A 318 -14.89 20.93 -1.63
CA ALA A 318 -15.52 21.82 -0.69
C ALA A 318 -15.23 21.40 0.76
N GLU A 319 -15.07 22.35 1.69
CA GLU A 319 -14.79 22.10 3.10
C GLU A 319 -15.85 21.29 3.85
N SER A 320 -16.99 21.03 3.24
CA SER A 320 -18.16 20.43 3.87
C SER A 320 -18.48 19.05 3.32
N GLU A 321 -17.85 18.02 3.86
CA GLU A 321 -18.52 16.74 4.03
C GLU A 321 -18.04 16.09 5.33
N ALA A 322 -18.78 16.39 6.40
CA ALA A 322 -18.78 15.62 7.64
C ALA A 322 -19.14 14.15 7.34
N PRO A 323 -18.67 13.15 8.12
CA PRO A 323 -19.02 11.77 7.91
C PRO A 323 -20.53 11.57 8.02
N GLY A 324 -21.20 11.35 6.88
CA GLY A 324 -22.67 11.15 6.82
C GLY A 324 -23.39 11.79 5.63
N GLY A 325 -22.75 12.59 4.81
CA GLY A 325 -23.36 13.22 3.62
C GLY A 325 -23.47 12.24 2.44
N THR A 326 -24.65 12.16 1.85
CA THR A 326 -24.96 11.37 0.64
C THR A 326 -24.11 11.86 -0.54
N PRO A 327 -23.52 10.98 -1.36
CA PRO A 327 -22.70 11.40 -2.49
C PRO A 327 -23.51 12.25 -3.47
N ARG A 328 -22.94 13.39 -3.85
CA ARG A 328 -23.49 14.26 -4.88
C ARG A 328 -23.50 13.48 -6.20
N ALA A 329 -24.66 13.47 -6.87
CA ALA A 329 -24.78 12.86 -8.20
C ALA A 329 -23.75 13.47 -9.18
N PRO A 330 -23.22 12.69 -10.13
CA PRO A 330 -22.20 13.16 -11.06
C PRO A 330 -22.70 14.39 -11.82
N ALA A 331 -21.91 15.43 -11.85
CA ALA A 331 -22.20 16.65 -12.62
C ALA A 331 -22.27 16.29 -14.09
N THR A 332 -23.43 16.51 -14.70
CA THR A 332 -23.64 16.39 -16.15
C THR A 332 -22.72 17.38 -16.86
N PRO A 333 -21.96 16.98 -17.88
CA PRO A 333 -21.10 17.91 -18.61
C PRO A 333 -21.94 19.05 -19.22
N VAL A 334 -21.61 20.27 -18.86
CA VAL A 334 -22.19 21.47 -19.45
C VAL A 334 -21.74 21.52 -20.92
N ALA A 335 -22.67 21.30 -21.84
CA ALA A 335 -22.43 21.46 -23.26
C ALA A 335 -22.04 22.93 -23.54
N ALA A 336 -20.85 23.10 -24.13
CA ALA A 336 -20.40 24.41 -24.61
C ALA A 336 -21.41 24.96 -25.62
N GLY A 337 -22.10 26.01 -25.23
CA GLY A 337 -23.10 26.66 -26.05
C GLY A 337 -22.49 27.26 -27.31
N ALA A 338 -22.96 26.82 -28.45
CA ALA A 338 -22.69 27.44 -29.73
C ALA A 338 -23.21 28.90 -29.76
N GLN A 339 -22.32 29.86 -29.77
CA GLN A 339 -22.66 31.24 -30.08
C GLN A 339 -23.01 31.36 -31.55
N THR A 340 -24.31 31.42 -31.86
CA THR A 340 -24.81 31.82 -33.18
C THR A 340 -24.67 33.34 -33.32
N SER A 341 -23.72 33.75 -34.13
CA SER A 341 -23.61 35.17 -34.58
C SER A 341 -24.76 35.52 -35.50
N ARG A 342 -25.70 36.32 -35.04
CA ARG A 342 -26.73 36.94 -35.88
C ARG A 342 -26.09 38.15 -36.58
N THR A 343 -25.79 37.99 -37.87
CA THR A 343 -25.45 39.10 -38.79
C THR A 343 -26.72 39.92 -39.10
N ARG A 344 -26.78 41.14 -38.56
CA ARG A 344 -27.81 42.12 -38.95
C ARG A 344 -27.47 42.68 -40.34
N ARG A 345 -28.24 42.32 -41.33
CA ARG A 345 -28.31 43.06 -42.62
C ARG A 345 -28.97 44.43 -42.34
N ARG A 346 -28.22 45.51 -42.50
CA ARG A 346 -28.78 46.86 -42.71
C ARG A 346 -29.16 46.98 -44.19
N GLN A 347 -30.43 47.17 -44.47
CA GLN A 347 -30.91 47.80 -45.71
C GLN A 347 -30.79 49.31 -45.51
N SER A 348 -30.16 49.97 -46.44
CA SER A 348 -30.24 51.42 -46.61
C SER A 348 -30.66 51.69 -48.04
N ARG A 349 -31.60 52.60 -48.11
CA ARG A 349 -31.88 53.34 -49.34
C ARG A 349 -30.62 54.07 -49.82
#